data_e7181ed2921ffa3fc1ee3ad508e1f1dd
#
_entry.id   e7181ed2921ffa3fc1ee3ad508e1f1dd
#
_cell.length_a   1.000
_cell.length_b   1.000
_cell.length_c   1.000
_cell.angle_alpha   90.00
_cell.angle_beta   90.00
_cell.angle_gamma   90.00
#
_symmetry.space_group_name_H-M   'P 1'
#
loop_
_entity.id
_entity.type
_entity.pdbx_description
1 polymer ?
#
loop_
_entity_poly.entity_id
_entity_poly.type
_entity_poly.pdbx_seq_one_letter_code
_entity_poly.pdbx_strand_id
1 'polypeptide(L)'
;VALAAIQALGTDEMPTALAQRLDYQIEHILIDEFQDTSSSQARFLERLMRGWPEHNATGAAPRTLFMVGDAMQSIYGFRYADVALFLRARQGQFADLALESVTLTQNFRSRPEVVAWVNDSFAELMGAEDAPHYGRVRHVKADSLPSRRPSVDAGVHIRLFQENDEQGEAQFVAKQV
;
A
#
# COMPACT_ATOMS: atom_id res chain seq x y z
N VAL A 1 14.10 3.25 15.79
CA VAL A 1 13.05 2.42 16.42
C VAL A 1 13.07 1.02 15.82
N ALA A 2 12.89 0.81 14.51
CA ALA A 2 12.80 -0.52 13.89
C ALA A 2 14.02 -1.40 14.14
N LEU A 3 15.26 -0.87 14.01
CA LEU A 3 16.48 -1.62 14.29
C LEU A 3 16.56 -2.08 15.75
N ALA A 4 16.18 -1.25 16.70
CA ALA A 4 16.13 -1.64 18.11
C ALA A 4 15.09 -2.74 18.37
N ALA A 5 13.94 -2.69 17.69
CA ALA A 5 12.92 -3.73 17.76
C ALA A 5 13.44 -5.07 17.19
N ILE A 6 14.15 -5.02 16.05
CA ILE A 6 14.80 -6.21 15.48
C ILE A 6 15.82 -6.81 16.45
N GLN A 7 16.64 -5.98 17.08
CA GLN A 7 17.61 -6.43 18.08
C GLN A 7 16.95 -7.05 19.32
N ALA A 8 15.80 -6.50 19.74
CA ALA A 8 15.06 -7.02 20.89
C ALA A 8 14.46 -8.43 20.63
N LEU A 9 14.26 -8.82 19.38
CA LEU A 9 13.82 -10.18 19.02
C LEU A 9 14.97 -11.21 19.02
N GLY A 10 16.23 -10.76 19.02
CA GLY A 10 17.42 -11.63 18.96
C GLY A 10 17.79 -12.05 17.55
N THR A 11 18.60 -13.09 17.47
CA THR A 11 19.01 -13.69 16.20
C THR A 11 18.18 -14.94 15.90
N ASP A 12 18.40 -15.48 14.73
CA ASP A 12 17.74 -16.69 14.25
C ASP A 12 18.15 -17.92 15.08
N GLU A 13 19.38 -17.95 15.54
CA GLU A 13 19.91 -19.05 16.35
C GLU A 13 19.62 -18.87 17.84
N MET A 14 19.42 -17.62 18.28
CA MET A 14 19.15 -17.28 19.69
C MET A 14 17.99 -16.28 19.78
N PRO A 15 16.75 -16.74 19.65
CA PRO A 15 15.57 -15.90 19.88
C PRO A 15 15.51 -15.48 21.35
N THR A 16 15.16 -14.23 21.62
CA THR A 16 14.98 -13.74 22.99
C THR A 16 13.69 -14.29 23.62
N ALA A 17 13.60 -14.22 24.95
CA ALA A 17 12.35 -14.53 25.65
C ALA A 17 11.17 -13.67 25.19
N LEU A 18 11.44 -12.43 24.73
CA LEU A 18 10.43 -11.57 24.12
C LEU A 18 9.92 -12.16 22.80
N ALA A 19 10.82 -12.59 21.90
CA ALA A 19 10.46 -13.21 20.64
C ALA A 19 9.61 -14.46 20.85
N GLN A 20 10.02 -15.34 21.77
CA GLN A 20 9.25 -16.54 22.12
C GLN A 20 7.86 -16.20 22.66
N ARG A 21 7.76 -15.19 23.55
CA ARG A 21 6.47 -14.76 24.08
C ARG A 21 5.56 -14.20 23.00
N LEU A 22 6.07 -13.41 22.06
CA LEU A 22 5.30 -12.86 20.95
C LEU A 22 4.83 -13.98 20.01
N ASP A 23 5.70 -14.96 19.73
CA ASP A 23 5.35 -16.12 18.91
C ASP A 23 4.18 -16.93 19.51
N TYR A 24 4.11 -17.03 20.82
CA TYR A 24 2.99 -17.69 21.52
C TYR A 24 1.69 -16.89 21.51
N GLN A 25 1.75 -15.56 21.34
CA GLN A 25 0.59 -14.69 21.53
C GLN A 25 0.03 -14.15 20.21
N ILE A 26 0.84 -14.09 19.15
CA ILE A 26 0.43 -13.51 17.89
C ILE A 26 0.11 -14.64 16.90
N GLU A 27 -1.16 -14.71 16.54
CA GLU A 27 -1.66 -15.68 15.56
C GLU A 27 -2.04 -15.00 14.23
N HIS A 28 -2.42 -13.72 14.28
CA HIS A 28 -2.87 -12.97 13.11
C HIS A 28 -2.22 -11.61 13.07
N ILE A 29 -1.70 -11.24 11.90
CA ILE A 29 -1.13 -9.91 11.65
C ILE A 29 -1.89 -9.26 10.50
N LEU A 30 -2.41 -8.05 10.76
CA LEU A 30 -3.03 -7.20 9.76
C LEU A 30 -2.17 -5.95 9.58
N ILE A 31 -1.82 -5.64 8.34
CA ILE A 31 -1.01 -4.48 8.00
C ILE A 31 -1.76 -3.64 6.99
N ASP A 32 -1.99 -2.39 7.34
CA ASP A 32 -2.57 -1.40 6.45
C ASP A 32 -1.47 -0.51 5.86
N GLU A 33 -1.73 0.08 4.69
CA GLU A 33 -0.81 0.97 3.97
C GLU A 33 0.59 0.32 3.76
N PHE A 34 0.62 -0.96 3.39
CA PHE A 34 1.87 -1.71 3.29
C PHE A 34 2.87 -1.13 2.29
N GLN A 35 2.41 -0.35 1.27
CA GLN A 35 3.27 0.36 0.33
C GLN A 35 4.18 1.39 1.01
N ASP A 36 3.85 1.84 2.22
CA ASP A 36 4.63 2.82 2.99
C ASP A 36 5.59 2.16 3.98
N THR A 37 5.71 0.84 3.92
CA THR A 37 6.60 0.06 4.78
C THR A 37 8.05 0.20 4.32
N SER A 38 8.95 0.45 5.26
CA SER A 38 10.40 0.45 5.01
C SER A 38 10.99 -0.96 5.07
N SER A 39 12.16 -1.16 4.43
CA SER A 39 12.89 -2.43 4.48
C SER A 39 13.22 -2.89 5.91
N SER A 40 13.44 -1.95 6.86
CA SER A 40 13.68 -2.30 8.26
C SER A 40 12.41 -2.78 8.98
N GLN A 41 11.24 -2.22 8.64
CA GLN A 41 9.97 -2.70 9.18
C GLN A 41 9.60 -4.07 8.59
N ALA A 42 9.80 -4.27 7.28
CA ALA A 42 9.60 -5.56 6.65
C ALA A 42 10.44 -6.66 7.32
N ARG A 43 11.74 -6.41 7.55
CA ARG A 43 12.62 -7.34 8.26
C ARG A 43 12.18 -7.63 9.69
N PHE A 44 11.60 -6.66 10.38
CA PHE A 44 11.01 -6.88 11.70
C PHE A 44 9.82 -7.84 11.61
N LEU A 45 8.93 -7.64 10.64
CA LEU A 45 7.77 -8.50 10.41
C LEU A 45 8.19 -9.93 10.01
N GLU A 46 9.17 -10.06 9.11
CA GLU A 46 9.74 -11.36 8.72
C GLU A 46 10.24 -12.14 9.94
N ARG A 47 10.96 -11.46 10.84
CA ARG A 47 11.43 -12.09 12.09
C ARG A 47 10.29 -12.47 13.04
N LEU A 48 9.26 -11.64 13.11
CA LEU A 48 8.11 -11.90 13.98
C LEU A 48 7.28 -13.12 13.52
N MET A 49 7.22 -13.34 12.21
CA MET A 49 6.48 -14.45 11.61
C MET A 49 7.33 -15.70 11.33
N ARG A 50 8.52 -15.71 11.87
CA ARG A 50 9.41 -16.86 11.71
C ARG A 50 8.81 -18.13 12.29
N GLY A 51 8.91 -19.24 11.56
CA GLY A 51 8.31 -20.52 11.97
C GLY A 51 6.80 -20.64 11.68
N TRP A 52 6.17 -19.59 11.14
CA TRP A 52 4.76 -19.67 10.76
C TRP A 52 4.50 -20.64 9.61
N PRO A 53 5.35 -20.74 8.56
CA PRO A 53 5.15 -21.75 7.52
C PRO A 53 5.16 -23.18 8.07
N GLU A 54 6.11 -23.49 8.95
CA GLU A 54 6.24 -24.80 9.60
C GLU A 54 5.04 -25.07 10.51
N HIS A 55 4.64 -24.09 11.32
CA HIS A 55 3.44 -24.18 12.15
C HIS A 55 2.19 -24.48 11.32
N ASN A 56 1.97 -23.75 10.24
CA ASN A 56 0.82 -23.92 9.38
C ASN A 56 0.82 -25.29 8.67
N ALA A 57 1.99 -25.88 8.42
CA ALA A 57 2.12 -27.20 7.84
C ALA A 57 1.74 -28.34 8.82
N THR A 58 1.66 -28.09 10.13
CA THR A 58 1.29 -29.13 11.11
C THR A 58 -0.19 -29.47 11.13
N GLY A 59 -1.06 -28.67 10.48
CA GLY A 59 -2.51 -28.83 10.52
C GLY A 59 -3.15 -28.21 11.78
N ALA A 60 -2.38 -27.52 12.59
CA ALA A 60 -2.91 -26.67 13.68
C ALA A 60 -3.69 -25.47 13.12
N ALA A 61 -4.36 -24.70 14.00
CA ALA A 61 -5.01 -23.47 13.59
C ALA A 61 -4.00 -22.54 12.87
N PRO A 62 -4.31 -22.10 11.64
CA PRO A 62 -3.33 -21.39 10.84
C PRO A 62 -3.07 -19.99 11.38
N ARG A 63 -1.80 -19.59 11.40
CA ARG A 63 -1.39 -18.21 11.61
C ARG A 63 -1.49 -17.47 10.29
N THR A 64 -2.06 -16.26 10.30
CA THR A 64 -2.38 -15.55 9.07
C THR A 64 -1.77 -14.16 9.00
N LEU A 65 -1.34 -13.80 7.80
CA LEU A 65 -0.90 -12.46 7.44
C LEU A 65 -1.89 -11.87 6.43
N PHE A 66 -2.40 -10.69 6.74
CA PHE A 66 -3.24 -9.91 5.84
C PHE A 66 -2.62 -8.53 5.63
N MET A 67 -2.37 -8.18 4.39
CA MET A 67 -1.77 -6.89 4.02
C MET A 67 -2.67 -6.17 3.04
N VAL A 68 -2.87 -4.88 3.30
CA VAL A 68 -3.63 -3.98 2.43
C VAL A 68 -2.74 -2.82 2.02
N GLY A 69 -2.89 -2.35 0.81
CA GLY A 69 -2.16 -1.20 0.31
C GLY A 69 -2.48 -0.88 -1.14
N ASP A 70 -2.00 0.26 -1.58
CA ASP A 70 -2.08 0.72 -2.95
C ASP A 70 -0.72 1.25 -3.40
N ALA A 71 -0.05 0.52 -4.28
CA ALA A 71 1.26 0.91 -4.77
C ALA A 71 1.26 2.29 -5.45
N MET A 72 0.15 2.71 -6.07
CA MET A 72 0.02 4.01 -6.71
C MET A 72 -0.05 5.17 -5.70
N GLN A 73 -0.35 4.88 -4.42
CA GLN A 73 -0.37 5.85 -3.33
C GLN A 73 0.95 5.94 -2.54
N SER A 74 2.00 5.22 -2.95
CA SER A 74 3.29 5.27 -2.27
C SER A 74 3.99 6.60 -2.50
N ILE A 75 3.94 7.50 -1.52
CA ILE A 75 4.51 8.85 -1.56
C ILE A 75 5.61 9.07 -0.50
N TYR A 76 5.88 8.08 0.35
CA TYR A 76 6.80 8.22 1.48
C TYR A 76 8.22 7.65 1.21
N GLY A 77 8.67 7.61 -0.05
CA GLY A 77 10.04 7.22 -0.39
C GLY A 77 11.10 8.03 0.36
N PHE A 78 10.85 9.32 0.62
CA PHE A 78 11.72 10.19 1.42
C PHE A 78 11.79 9.80 2.92
N ARG A 79 10.89 8.92 3.38
CA ARG A 79 10.89 8.30 4.72
C ARG A 79 11.34 6.84 4.69
N TYR A 80 12.04 6.44 3.63
CA TYR A 80 12.54 5.08 3.42
C TYR A 80 11.45 4.04 3.16
N ALA A 81 10.23 4.43 2.78
CA ALA A 81 9.25 3.50 2.25
C ALA A 81 9.78 2.87 0.97
N ASP A 82 9.57 1.57 0.83
CA ASP A 82 10.05 0.78 -0.30
C ASP A 82 8.87 0.08 -0.98
N VAL A 83 8.31 0.72 -2.00
CA VAL A 83 7.18 0.17 -2.76
C VAL A 83 7.50 -1.18 -3.40
N ALA A 84 8.78 -1.50 -3.62
CA ALA A 84 9.17 -2.80 -4.15
C ALA A 84 8.83 -3.95 -3.20
N LEU A 85 8.76 -3.71 -1.89
CA LEU A 85 8.26 -4.70 -0.92
C LEU A 85 6.82 -5.08 -1.20
N PHE A 86 5.96 -4.07 -1.39
CA PHE A 86 4.56 -4.29 -1.72
C PHE A 86 4.39 -5.02 -3.06
N LEU A 87 5.15 -4.62 -4.08
CA LEU A 87 5.09 -5.26 -5.40
C LEU A 87 5.51 -6.74 -5.35
N ARG A 88 6.54 -7.07 -4.56
CA ARG A 88 6.97 -8.46 -4.33
C ARG A 88 5.92 -9.26 -3.56
N ALA A 89 5.35 -8.69 -2.49
CA ALA A 89 4.29 -9.34 -1.73
C ALA A 89 3.07 -9.64 -2.60
N ARG A 90 2.69 -8.72 -3.50
CA ARG A 90 1.63 -8.92 -4.48
C ARG A 90 1.91 -10.07 -5.46
N GLN A 91 3.18 -10.43 -5.68
CA GLN A 91 3.58 -11.58 -6.50
C GLN A 91 3.44 -12.93 -5.78
N GLY A 92 2.97 -12.92 -4.54
CA GLY A 92 2.54 -14.11 -3.82
C GLY A 92 3.46 -14.57 -2.71
N GLN A 93 4.50 -13.83 -2.32
CA GLN A 93 5.42 -14.26 -1.27
C GLN A 93 5.85 -13.10 -0.36
N PHE A 94 5.79 -13.36 0.96
CA PHE A 94 6.38 -12.52 1.99
C PHE A 94 6.70 -13.38 3.23
N ALA A 95 7.89 -13.24 3.79
CA ALA A 95 8.32 -13.97 5.00
C ALA A 95 8.15 -15.50 4.86
N ASP A 96 8.48 -16.07 3.69
CA ASP A 96 8.31 -17.49 3.35
C ASP A 96 6.84 -17.99 3.40
N LEU A 97 5.89 -17.09 3.59
CA LEU A 97 4.46 -17.37 3.50
C LEU A 97 3.98 -17.22 2.05
N ALA A 98 3.20 -18.17 1.59
CA ALA A 98 2.46 -18.05 0.34
C ALA A 98 1.27 -17.12 0.55
N LEU A 99 1.13 -16.12 -0.33
CA LEU A 99 0.08 -15.11 -0.27
C LEU A 99 -0.85 -15.24 -1.46
N GLU A 100 -2.15 -15.11 -1.20
CA GLU A 100 -3.15 -14.91 -2.24
C GLU A 100 -3.36 -13.42 -2.47
N SER A 101 -3.18 -12.98 -3.72
CA SER A 101 -3.35 -11.57 -4.09
C SER A 101 -4.75 -11.30 -4.61
N VAL A 102 -5.45 -10.37 -3.96
CA VAL A 102 -6.78 -9.90 -4.38
C VAL A 102 -6.68 -8.43 -4.75
N THR A 103 -7.20 -8.08 -5.93
CA THR A 103 -7.23 -6.70 -6.41
C THR A 103 -8.65 -6.13 -6.32
N LEU A 104 -8.79 -5.02 -5.60
CA LEU A 104 -10.04 -4.26 -5.54
C LEU A 104 -10.04 -3.22 -6.65
N THR A 105 -11.02 -3.27 -7.54
CA THR A 105 -11.13 -2.33 -8.68
C THR A 105 -12.22 -1.30 -8.51
N GLN A 106 -13.23 -1.55 -7.67
CA GLN A 106 -14.36 -0.66 -7.52
C GLN A 106 -14.03 0.59 -6.69
N ASN A 107 -14.17 1.75 -7.30
CA ASN A 107 -14.09 3.05 -6.64
C ASN A 107 -15.52 3.57 -6.37
N PHE A 108 -15.92 3.55 -5.09
CA PHE A 108 -17.21 4.05 -4.62
C PHE A 108 -17.13 5.44 -3.99
N ARG A 109 -15.91 5.97 -3.82
CA ARG A 109 -15.65 7.27 -3.19
C ARG A 109 -15.76 8.41 -4.20
N SER A 110 -15.19 8.23 -5.39
CA SER A 110 -15.09 9.27 -6.41
C SER A 110 -16.24 9.20 -7.39
N ARG A 111 -16.55 10.33 -8.01
CA ARG A 111 -17.53 10.40 -9.11
C ARG A 111 -17.00 9.72 -10.36
N PRO A 112 -17.88 9.15 -11.21
CA PRO A 112 -17.45 8.46 -12.42
C PRO A 112 -16.57 9.29 -13.34
N GLU A 113 -16.81 10.59 -13.44
CA GLU A 113 -16.06 11.51 -14.29
C GLU A 113 -14.61 11.67 -13.79
N VAL A 114 -14.41 11.69 -12.45
CA VAL A 114 -13.08 11.74 -11.84
C VAL A 114 -12.33 10.43 -12.07
N VAL A 115 -13.03 9.30 -11.89
CA VAL A 115 -12.42 7.97 -12.12
C VAL A 115 -12.02 7.81 -13.59
N ALA A 116 -12.87 8.22 -14.53
CA ALA A 116 -12.56 8.18 -15.95
C ALA A 116 -11.32 9.05 -16.28
N TRP A 117 -11.32 10.30 -15.80
CA TRP A 117 -10.20 11.20 -16.01
C TRP A 117 -8.88 10.66 -15.45
N VAL A 118 -8.90 10.09 -14.24
CA VAL A 118 -7.71 9.47 -13.63
C VAL A 118 -7.25 8.29 -14.47
N ASN A 119 -8.17 7.40 -14.86
CA ASN A 119 -7.82 6.23 -15.67
C ASN A 119 -7.16 6.62 -17.00
N ASP A 120 -7.69 7.64 -17.67
CA ASP A 120 -7.16 8.07 -18.98
C ASP A 120 -5.83 8.80 -18.83
N SER A 121 -5.73 9.73 -17.88
CA SER A 121 -4.52 10.54 -17.69
C SER A 121 -3.35 9.69 -17.18
N PHE A 122 -3.58 8.81 -16.20
CA PHE A 122 -2.50 8.05 -15.58
C PHE A 122 -2.11 6.80 -16.36
N ALA A 123 -2.97 6.29 -17.25
CA ALA A 123 -2.58 5.23 -18.19
C ALA A 123 -1.43 5.65 -19.12
N GLU A 124 -1.35 6.93 -19.47
CA GLU A 124 -0.27 7.47 -20.29
C GLU A 124 0.96 7.85 -19.47
N LEU A 125 0.76 8.37 -18.26
CA LEU A 125 1.85 8.87 -17.39
C LEU A 125 2.60 7.75 -16.67
N MET A 126 1.90 6.71 -16.24
CA MET A 126 2.49 5.55 -15.56
C MET A 126 2.77 4.47 -16.60
N GLY A 127 3.91 3.82 -16.53
CA GLY A 127 4.27 2.78 -17.48
C GLY A 127 3.27 1.61 -17.51
N ALA A 128 3.32 0.81 -18.58
CA ALA A 128 2.46 -0.36 -18.75
C ALA A 128 2.77 -1.51 -17.78
N GLU A 129 3.99 -1.51 -17.20
CA GLU A 129 4.47 -2.59 -16.34
C GLU A 129 5.08 -2.05 -15.05
N ASP A 130 4.97 -2.86 -14.00
CA ASP A 130 5.68 -2.62 -12.75
C ASP A 130 7.19 -2.83 -12.95
N ALA A 131 8.01 -1.93 -12.42
CA ALA A 131 9.45 -2.09 -12.38
C ALA A 131 9.96 -1.85 -10.94
N PRO A 132 9.90 -2.88 -10.07
CA PRO A 132 10.19 -2.77 -8.64
C PRO A 132 11.59 -2.22 -8.35
N HIS A 133 12.59 -2.59 -9.17
CA HIS A 133 13.97 -2.10 -9.03
C HIS A 133 14.12 -0.59 -9.22
N TYR A 134 13.17 0.03 -9.93
CA TYR A 134 13.14 1.48 -10.16
C TYR A 134 12.06 2.18 -9.34
N GLY A 135 11.37 1.46 -8.45
CA GLY A 135 10.24 2.00 -7.71
C GLY A 135 9.05 2.41 -8.60
N ARG A 136 9.00 1.92 -9.85
CA ARG A 136 7.97 2.27 -10.81
C ARG A 136 6.79 1.31 -10.71
N VAL A 137 5.60 1.89 -10.65
CA VAL A 137 4.32 1.20 -10.52
C VAL A 137 3.50 1.47 -11.79
N ARG A 138 2.87 0.44 -12.32
CA ARG A 138 1.90 0.60 -13.41
C ARG A 138 0.58 1.17 -12.91
N HIS A 139 -0.14 1.87 -13.76
CA HIS A 139 -1.52 2.26 -13.48
C HIS A 139 -2.45 1.03 -13.50
N VAL A 140 -3.26 0.90 -12.45
CA VAL A 140 -4.35 -0.09 -12.38
C VAL A 140 -5.66 0.65 -12.48
N LYS A 141 -6.42 0.38 -13.53
CA LYS A 141 -7.72 1.03 -13.76
C LYS A 141 -8.70 0.71 -12.65
N ALA A 142 -9.44 1.72 -12.22
CA ALA A 142 -10.53 1.59 -11.30
C ALA A 142 -11.87 1.60 -12.05
N ASP A 143 -12.84 0.84 -11.53
CA ASP A 143 -14.21 0.83 -12.00
C ASP A 143 -15.04 1.80 -11.17
N SER A 144 -15.80 2.68 -11.84
CA SER A 144 -16.72 3.60 -11.16
C SER A 144 -18.08 2.96 -10.96
N LEU A 145 -18.72 3.27 -9.83
CA LEU A 145 -20.14 2.98 -9.66
C LEU A 145 -21.00 4.08 -10.27
N PRO A 146 -22.19 3.75 -10.81
CA PRO A 146 -23.12 4.76 -11.32
C PRO A 146 -23.42 5.81 -10.25
N SER A 147 -23.33 7.08 -10.60
CA SER A 147 -23.67 8.17 -9.68
C SER A 147 -25.14 8.12 -9.30
N ARG A 148 -25.45 8.08 -8.01
CA ARG A 148 -26.82 8.16 -7.50
C ARG A 148 -27.43 9.56 -7.61
N ARG A 149 -26.62 10.58 -7.84
CA ARG A 149 -27.03 11.98 -7.99
C ARG A 149 -26.37 12.56 -9.23
N PRO A 150 -27.04 12.57 -10.38
CA PRO A 150 -26.55 13.30 -11.54
C PRO A 150 -26.46 14.80 -11.16
N SER A 151 -25.33 15.42 -11.44
CA SER A 151 -25.13 16.85 -11.26
C SER A 151 -25.07 17.50 -12.63
N VAL A 152 -25.67 18.67 -12.75
CA VAL A 152 -25.70 19.45 -13.98
C VAL A 152 -24.28 19.90 -14.39
N ASP A 153 -23.35 19.98 -13.41
CA ASP A 153 -21.95 20.38 -13.58
C ASP A 153 -20.99 19.21 -13.27
N ALA A 154 -21.31 18.01 -13.73
CA ALA A 154 -20.45 16.86 -13.56
C ALA A 154 -19.26 16.94 -14.52
N GLY A 155 -18.04 17.06 -13.99
CA GLY A 155 -16.84 17.09 -14.81
C GLY A 155 -15.56 17.30 -13.98
N VAL A 156 -14.43 17.16 -14.67
CA VAL A 156 -13.12 17.55 -14.14
C VAL A 156 -12.75 18.90 -14.75
N HIS A 157 -12.58 19.90 -13.92
CA HIS A 157 -12.23 21.25 -14.35
C HIS A 157 -10.76 21.51 -14.00
N ILE A 158 -9.97 21.87 -15.00
CA ILE A 158 -8.55 22.21 -14.82
C ILE A 158 -8.39 23.71 -15.09
N ARG A 159 -7.79 24.41 -14.15
CA ARG A 159 -7.42 25.82 -14.30
C ARG A 159 -5.94 25.99 -14.04
N LEU A 160 -5.27 26.68 -14.93
CA LEU A 160 -3.88 27.02 -14.82
C LEU A 160 -3.74 28.47 -14.35
N PHE A 161 -2.83 28.70 -13.39
CA PHE A 161 -2.44 30.02 -12.92
C PHE A 161 -1.00 30.28 -13.36
N GLN A 162 -0.66 31.56 -13.60
CA GLN A 162 0.73 31.93 -13.88
C GLN A 162 1.59 31.78 -12.61
N GLU A 163 2.89 31.61 -12.79
CA GLU A 163 3.82 31.56 -11.66
C GLU A 163 3.63 32.77 -10.74
N ASN A 164 3.47 32.49 -9.42
CA ASN A 164 3.27 33.46 -8.34
C ASN A 164 1.89 34.17 -8.29
N ASP A 165 0.87 33.70 -9.00
CA ASP A 165 -0.49 34.22 -8.85
C ASP A 165 -1.27 33.52 -7.71
N GLU A 166 -0.63 33.41 -6.52
CA GLU A 166 -1.23 32.77 -5.34
C GLU A 166 -2.54 33.45 -4.92
N GLN A 167 -2.65 34.75 -5.11
CA GLN A 167 -3.86 35.50 -4.77
C GLN A 167 -5.02 35.18 -5.70
N GLY A 168 -4.76 35.05 -6.99
CA GLY A 168 -5.75 34.65 -7.98
C GLY A 168 -6.23 33.22 -7.75
N GLU A 169 -5.32 32.31 -7.42
CA GLU A 169 -5.63 30.93 -7.07
C GLU A 169 -6.52 30.88 -5.82
N ALA A 170 -6.12 31.55 -4.73
CA ALA A 170 -6.88 31.56 -3.48
C ALA A 170 -8.30 32.13 -3.66
N GLN A 171 -8.44 33.22 -4.45
CA GLN A 171 -9.76 33.82 -4.77
C GLN A 171 -10.62 32.87 -5.61
N PHE A 172 -10.01 32.13 -6.54
CA PHE A 172 -10.75 31.16 -7.33
C PHE A 172 -11.26 30.02 -6.47
N VAL A 173 -10.41 29.42 -5.62
CA VAL A 173 -10.80 28.35 -4.69
C VAL A 173 -11.91 28.81 -3.76
N ALA A 174 -11.78 30.00 -3.16
CA ALA A 174 -12.79 30.54 -2.26
C ALA A 174 -14.18 30.76 -2.90
N LYS A 175 -14.25 30.89 -4.24
CA LYS A 175 -15.53 31.02 -4.95
C LYS A 175 -16.18 29.66 -5.28
N GLN A 176 -15.45 28.54 -5.15
CA GLN A 176 -15.95 27.19 -5.40
C GLN A 176 -16.56 26.53 -4.16
N VAL A 177 -16.24 27.05 -2.96
CA VAL A 177 -16.73 26.60 -1.67
C VAL A 177 -17.99 27.36 -1.27
#